data_3c6b897cf8d1ff1cd189a28cd9ef0d75
#
_entry.id   3c6b897cf8d1ff1cd189a28cd9ef0d75
#
_cell.length_a   1.000
_cell.length_b   1.000
_cell.length_c   1.000
_cell.angle_alpha   90.00
_cell.angle_beta   90.00
_cell.angle_gamma   90.00
#
_symmetry.space_group_name_H-M   'P 1'
#
loop_
_entity.id
_entity.type
_entity.pdbx_description
1 polymer ?
#
loop_
_entity_poly.entity_id
_entity_poly.type
_entity_poly.pdbx_seq_one_letter_code
_entity_poly.pdbx_strand_id
1 'polypeptide(L)'
;MAVTPEVLIPRLGDVLVEQGKITTEQLTLALEKQKEARLQGQSPLIGQVLVEMGFLDEGTLNSSITQQILILQNNLRQANETLEKKVQERTAELEVAYQKLSELDKLKVNFVSNISHELRTPLTHILGYVELMLAENSEPLSANQRQSLLTIRKATNRLERLIDDLILFSTSETNNLVIVKESFNPEQLASAVFERNLENAAKKNITLRKRVELEHKSLNADQRKLTWVVNHLIDNAIKFSNPGGEILIAISEKTHCFLFSVQDNGIGIDPSKQEEIFDLFHQLDGSSTRAQGGTGLGLALIKRILIAHESEIHVDSQPGRGSRFWFSICKE
;
A
#
# COMPACT_ATOMS: atom_id res chain seq x y z
N MET A 1 -32.61 -1.75 11.65
CA MET A 1 -33.35 -2.99 11.95
C MET A 1 -33.31 -3.85 10.70
N ALA A 2 -32.68 -5.01 10.76
CA ALA A 2 -32.72 -5.96 9.63
C ALA A 2 -34.15 -6.54 9.57
N VAL A 3 -34.84 -6.28 8.48
CA VAL A 3 -36.15 -6.85 8.19
C VAL A 3 -35.90 -8.34 7.89
N THR A 4 -36.32 -9.22 8.79
CA THR A 4 -36.22 -10.66 8.54
C THR A 4 -37.18 -11.04 7.41
N PRO A 5 -36.82 -11.98 6.51
CA PRO A 5 -37.64 -12.39 5.36
C PRO A 5 -39.03 -12.85 5.71
N GLU A 6 -39.27 -13.27 6.96
CA GLU A 6 -40.56 -13.76 7.44
C GLU A 6 -41.63 -12.67 7.55
N VAL A 7 -41.25 -11.37 7.63
CA VAL A 7 -42.21 -10.24 7.73
C VAL A 7 -42.75 -9.82 6.38
N LEU A 8 -42.10 -10.21 5.28
CA LEU A 8 -42.40 -9.77 3.90
C LEU A 8 -43.34 -10.72 3.14
N ILE A 9 -43.57 -11.93 3.63
CA ILE A 9 -44.38 -12.93 2.93
C ILE A 9 -45.41 -13.48 3.91
N PRO A 10 -46.63 -12.95 3.95
CA PRO A 10 -47.69 -13.54 4.74
C PRO A 10 -47.95 -14.97 4.27
N ARG A 11 -48.05 -15.91 5.22
CA ARG A 11 -48.26 -17.31 4.91
C ARG A 11 -49.67 -17.45 4.26
N LEU A 12 -49.79 -18.29 3.26
CA LEU A 12 -51.04 -18.48 2.51
C LEU A 12 -52.25 -18.71 3.46
N GLY A 13 -52.04 -19.44 4.55
CA GLY A 13 -53.10 -19.65 5.56
C GLY A 13 -53.59 -18.34 6.20
N ASP A 14 -52.65 -17.47 6.58
CA ASP A 14 -52.97 -16.20 7.21
C ASP A 14 -53.72 -15.28 6.23
N VAL A 15 -53.28 -15.24 4.97
CA VAL A 15 -53.96 -14.50 3.89
C VAL A 15 -55.38 -14.97 3.65
N LEU A 16 -55.60 -16.30 3.66
CA LEU A 16 -56.94 -16.86 3.50
C LEU A 16 -57.88 -16.52 4.66
N VAL A 17 -57.36 -16.41 5.88
CA VAL A 17 -58.10 -15.96 7.06
C VAL A 17 -58.41 -14.46 6.95
N GLU A 18 -57.46 -13.59 6.61
CA GLU A 18 -57.64 -12.18 6.40
C GLU A 18 -58.67 -11.88 5.31
N GLN A 19 -58.72 -12.68 4.24
CA GLN A 19 -59.69 -12.59 3.18
C GLN A 19 -61.08 -13.17 3.53
N GLY A 20 -61.21 -13.73 4.74
CA GLY A 20 -62.45 -14.35 5.20
C GLY A 20 -62.85 -15.58 4.43
N LYS A 21 -61.87 -16.26 3.77
CA LYS A 21 -62.09 -17.50 3.01
C LYS A 21 -62.15 -18.74 3.90
N ILE A 22 -61.43 -18.67 5.00
CA ILE A 22 -61.41 -19.70 6.06
C ILE A 22 -61.42 -19.02 7.44
N THR A 23 -61.81 -19.73 8.47
CA THR A 23 -61.70 -19.25 9.85
C THR A 23 -60.34 -19.61 10.47
N THR A 24 -59.96 -18.92 11.54
CA THR A 24 -58.75 -19.21 12.30
C THR A 24 -58.79 -20.64 12.87
N GLU A 25 -59.95 -21.13 13.26
CA GLU A 25 -60.12 -22.51 13.74
C GLU A 25 -59.90 -23.52 12.66
N GLN A 26 -60.39 -23.29 11.43
CA GLN A 26 -60.17 -24.14 10.27
C GLN A 26 -58.68 -24.17 9.88
N LEU A 27 -57.98 -23.03 9.94
CA LEU A 27 -56.54 -23.00 9.68
C LEU A 27 -55.77 -23.81 10.72
N THR A 28 -56.13 -23.68 12.02
CA THR A 28 -55.45 -24.45 13.09
C THR A 28 -55.61 -25.94 12.91
N LEU A 29 -56.83 -26.41 12.61
CA LEU A 29 -57.10 -27.85 12.32
C LEU A 29 -56.35 -28.36 11.09
N ALA A 30 -56.23 -27.55 10.05
CA ALA A 30 -55.47 -27.90 8.85
C ALA A 30 -53.96 -27.97 9.13
N LEU A 31 -53.40 -27.08 9.97
CA LEU A 31 -52.01 -27.13 10.38
C LEU A 31 -51.69 -28.35 11.25
N GLU A 32 -52.61 -28.77 12.13
CA GLU A 32 -52.46 -29.99 12.92
C GLU A 32 -52.42 -31.22 12.02
N LYS A 33 -53.37 -31.32 11.08
CA LYS A 33 -53.40 -32.42 10.09
C LYS A 33 -52.15 -32.45 9.20
N GLN A 34 -51.65 -31.27 8.79
CA GLN A 34 -50.41 -31.15 8.03
C GLN A 34 -49.21 -31.68 8.85
N LYS A 35 -49.18 -31.38 10.14
CA LYS A 35 -48.12 -31.82 11.05
C LYS A 35 -48.16 -33.36 11.24
N GLU A 36 -49.33 -33.94 11.36
CA GLU A 36 -49.52 -35.41 11.44
C GLU A 36 -49.05 -36.09 10.16
N ALA A 37 -49.42 -35.58 8.98
CA ALA A 37 -48.97 -36.08 7.70
C ALA A 37 -47.46 -36.03 7.52
N ARG A 38 -46.81 -34.96 8.04
CA ARG A 38 -45.35 -34.87 8.04
C ARG A 38 -44.67 -35.91 8.92
N LEU A 39 -45.27 -36.30 10.04
CA LEU A 39 -44.77 -37.39 10.89
C LEU A 39 -44.85 -38.77 10.20
N GLN A 40 -45.77 -38.91 9.21
CA GLN A 40 -45.91 -40.10 8.37
C GLN A 40 -45.06 -40.07 7.09
N GLY A 41 -44.15 -39.07 6.94
CA GLY A 41 -43.27 -38.94 5.78
C GLY A 41 -43.90 -38.26 4.56
N GLN A 42 -45.12 -37.71 4.69
CA GLN A 42 -45.77 -36.92 3.65
C GLN A 42 -45.52 -35.42 3.88
N SER A 43 -45.49 -34.64 2.80
CA SER A 43 -45.28 -33.15 2.89
C SER A 43 -46.38 -32.41 2.11
N PRO A 44 -47.65 -32.54 2.46
CA PRO A 44 -48.70 -31.84 1.77
C PRO A 44 -48.59 -30.31 2.01
N LEU A 45 -48.91 -29.51 0.99
CA LEU A 45 -49.03 -28.06 1.12
C LEU A 45 -50.32 -27.73 1.90
N ILE A 46 -50.28 -26.67 2.72
CA ILE A 46 -51.42 -26.29 3.55
C ILE A 46 -52.72 -26.04 2.73
N GLY A 47 -52.57 -25.48 1.52
CA GLY A 47 -53.71 -25.32 0.61
C GLY A 47 -54.36 -26.64 0.19
N GLN A 48 -53.56 -27.68 -0.04
CA GLN A 48 -54.07 -29.02 -0.37
C GLN A 48 -54.82 -29.64 0.82
N VAL A 49 -54.26 -29.49 2.02
CA VAL A 49 -54.92 -30.00 3.24
C VAL A 49 -56.26 -29.30 3.47
N LEU A 50 -56.34 -27.98 3.23
CA LEU A 50 -57.59 -27.20 3.36
C LEU A 50 -58.65 -27.67 2.37
N VAL A 51 -58.27 -28.03 1.11
CA VAL A 51 -59.18 -28.57 0.12
C VAL A 51 -59.63 -29.98 0.46
N GLU A 52 -58.72 -30.85 0.88
CA GLU A 52 -59.03 -32.23 1.32
C GLU A 52 -59.97 -32.27 2.53
N MET A 53 -59.84 -31.26 3.43
CA MET A 53 -60.77 -31.15 4.59
C MET A 53 -62.10 -30.48 4.22
N GLY A 54 -62.29 -30.07 2.98
CA GLY A 54 -63.50 -29.43 2.52
C GLY A 54 -63.71 -28.02 3.04
N PHE A 55 -62.66 -27.38 3.60
CA PHE A 55 -62.72 -26.00 4.10
C PHE A 55 -62.58 -24.96 3.01
N LEU A 56 -62.03 -25.36 1.84
CA LEU A 56 -61.82 -24.50 0.68
C LEU A 56 -62.03 -25.31 -0.61
N ASP A 57 -62.59 -24.72 -1.63
CA ASP A 57 -62.64 -25.28 -2.96
C ASP A 57 -61.36 -24.91 -3.77
N GLU A 58 -60.98 -25.78 -4.75
CA GLU A 58 -59.78 -25.58 -5.59
C GLU A 58 -59.79 -24.24 -6.35
N GLY A 59 -60.92 -23.79 -6.81
CA GLY A 59 -61.05 -22.56 -7.56
C GLY A 59 -60.71 -21.31 -6.69
N THR A 60 -61.21 -21.33 -5.46
CA THR A 60 -60.90 -20.28 -4.45
C THR A 60 -59.46 -20.31 -4.02
N LEU A 61 -58.86 -21.52 -3.83
CA LEU A 61 -57.45 -21.67 -3.52
C LEU A 61 -56.57 -21.12 -4.64
N ASN A 62 -56.81 -21.52 -5.89
CA ASN A 62 -56.05 -21.06 -7.05
C ASN A 62 -56.14 -19.55 -7.26
N SER A 63 -57.35 -18.99 -7.08
CA SER A 63 -57.54 -17.54 -7.20
C SER A 63 -56.77 -16.75 -6.12
N SER A 64 -56.76 -17.24 -4.87
CA SER A 64 -56.01 -16.64 -3.76
C SER A 64 -54.50 -16.74 -3.96
N ILE A 65 -54.00 -17.87 -4.43
CA ILE A 65 -52.60 -18.05 -4.79
C ILE A 65 -52.20 -17.10 -5.91
N THR A 66 -52.99 -16.99 -6.97
CA THR A 66 -52.72 -16.09 -8.10
C THR A 66 -52.66 -14.63 -7.64
N GLN A 67 -53.60 -14.25 -6.79
CA GLN A 67 -53.63 -12.89 -6.22
C GLN A 67 -52.38 -12.59 -5.35
N GLN A 68 -51.97 -13.56 -4.53
CA GLN A 68 -50.77 -13.44 -3.69
C GLN A 68 -49.49 -13.35 -4.55
N ILE A 69 -49.38 -14.14 -5.61
CA ILE A 69 -48.26 -14.08 -6.57
C ILE A 69 -48.19 -12.68 -7.20
N LEU A 70 -49.29 -12.11 -7.64
CA LEU A 70 -49.34 -10.77 -8.24
C LEU A 70 -48.90 -9.68 -7.24
N ILE A 71 -49.33 -9.76 -5.98
CA ILE A 71 -48.92 -8.83 -4.93
C ILE A 71 -47.39 -8.94 -4.68
N LEU A 72 -46.89 -10.17 -4.57
CA LEU A 72 -45.46 -10.42 -4.37
C LEU A 72 -44.60 -9.92 -5.55
N GLN A 73 -45.06 -10.16 -6.78
CA GLN A 73 -44.41 -9.65 -7.98
C GLN A 73 -44.32 -8.13 -8.01
N ASN A 74 -45.43 -7.44 -7.67
CA ASN A 74 -45.45 -6.01 -7.61
C ASN A 74 -44.56 -5.44 -6.52
N ASN A 75 -44.57 -6.04 -5.33
CA ASN A 75 -43.68 -5.63 -4.23
C ASN A 75 -42.19 -5.84 -4.58
N LEU A 76 -41.87 -6.98 -5.21
CA LEU A 76 -40.51 -7.27 -5.68
C LEU A 76 -40.04 -6.25 -6.74
N ARG A 77 -40.93 -5.93 -7.69
CA ARG A 77 -40.67 -4.92 -8.73
C ARG A 77 -40.37 -3.56 -8.11
N GLN A 78 -41.25 -3.08 -7.20
CA GLN A 78 -41.06 -1.81 -6.50
C GLN A 78 -39.74 -1.79 -5.67
N ALA A 79 -39.44 -2.89 -4.99
CA ALA A 79 -38.20 -3.01 -4.24
C ALA A 79 -36.94 -2.94 -5.16
N ASN A 80 -37.00 -3.63 -6.33
CA ASN A 80 -35.92 -3.57 -7.32
C ASN A 80 -35.74 -2.17 -7.90
N GLU A 81 -36.85 -1.50 -8.32
CA GLU A 81 -36.82 -0.12 -8.84
C GLU A 81 -36.23 0.86 -7.80
N THR A 82 -36.57 0.67 -6.51
CA THR A 82 -36.03 1.48 -5.42
C THR A 82 -34.54 1.20 -5.20
N LEU A 83 -34.15 -0.07 -5.28
CA LEU A 83 -32.74 -0.48 -5.13
C LEU A 83 -31.88 0.04 -6.29
N GLU A 84 -32.36 -0.10 -7.52
CA GLU A 84 -31.68 0.41 -8.73
C GLU A 84 -31.46 1.92 -8.62
N LYS A 85 -32.49 2.67 -8.19
CA LYS A 85 -32.36 4.12 -7.99
C LYS A 85 -31.30 4.45 -6.92
N LYS A 86 -31.32 3.75 -5.78
CA LYS A 86 -30.31 3.95 -4.73
C LYS A 86 -28.89 3.60 -5.21
N VAL A 87 -28.74 2.52 -6.00
CA VAL A 87 -27.46 2.16 -6.59
C VAL A 87 -26.95 3.25 -7.52
N GLN A 88 -27.81 3.78 -8.40
CA GLN A 88 -27.45 4.88 -9.30
C GLN A 88 -27.05 6.14 -8.53
N GLU A 89 -27.82 6.55 -7.51
CA GLU A 89 -27.49 7.70 -6.67
C GLU A 89 -26.13 7.53 -5.97
N ARG A 90 -25.89 6.36 -5.37
CA ARG A 90 -24.62 6.08 -4.68
C ARG A 90 -23.43 5.98 -5.64
N THR A 91 -23.65 5.45 -6.84
CA THR A 91 -22.58 5.39 -7.86
C THR A 91 -22.20 6.79 -8.32
N ALA A 92 -23.19 7.65 -8.56
CA ALA A 92 -22.93 9.05 -8.94
C ALA A 92 -22.22 9.85 -7.83
N GLU A 93 -22.64 9.70 -6.55
CA GLU A 93 -21.96 10.30 -5.41
C GLU A 93 -20.49 9.84 -5.30
N LEU A 94 -20.25 8.53 -5.49
CA LEU A 94 -18.92 7.95 -5.44
C LEU A 94 -18.03 8.48 -6.58
N GLU A 95 -18.58 8.62 -7.77
CA GLU A 95 -17.86 9.15 -8.94
C GLU A 95 -17.41 10.60 -8.72
N VAL A 96 -18.29 11.45 -8.19
CA VAL A 96 -17.97 12.84 -7.82
C VAL A 96 -16.90 12.89 -6.73
N ALA A 97 -17.01 12.05 -5.69
CA ALA A 97 -16.03 11.99 -4.62
C ALA A 97 -14.66 11.53 -5.15
N TYR A 98 -14.64 10.53 -6.03
CA TYR A 98 -13.41 10.03 -6.67
C TYR A 98 -12.74 11.09 -7.54
N GLN A 99 -13.51 11.83 -8.35
CA GLN A 99 -12.98 12.93 -9.16
C GLN A 99 -12.33 13.99 -8.29
N LYS A 100 -13.02 14.42 -7.22
CA LYS A 100 -12.51 15.42 -6.28
C LYS A 100 -11.23 14.95 -5.57
N LEU A 101 -11.15 13.67 -5.19
CA LEU A 101 -9.95 13.09 -4.61
C LEU A 101 -8.78 13.10 -5.62
N SER A 102 -9.04 12.72 -6.87
CA SER A 102 -8.04 12.74 -7.95
C SER A 102 -7.52 14.16 -8.24
N GLU A 103 -8.38 15.18 -8.19
CA GLU A 103 -7.98 16.58 -8.34
C GLU A 103 -7.07 17.03 -7.18
N LEU A 104 -7.45 16.71 -5.94
CA LEU A 104 -6.65 17.03 -4.77
C LEU A 104 -5.27 16.38 -4.81
N ASP A 105 -5.18 15.13 -5.26
CA ASP A 105 -3.91 14.43 -5.43
C ASP A 105 -3.02 15.12 -6.48
N LYS A 106 -3.58 15.51 -7.62
CA LYS A 106 -2.83 16.27 -8.64
C LYS A 106 -2.34 17.61 -8.11
N LEU A 107 -3.18 18.34 -7.38
CA LEU A 107 -2.80 19.62 -6.76
C LEU A 107 -1.67 19.42 -5.75
N LYS A 108 -1.73 18.37 -4.91
CA LYS A 108 -0.68 18.02 -3.94
C LYS A 108 0.67 17.76 -4.63
N VAL A 109 0.69 16.96 -5.71
CA VAL A 109 1.92 16.66 -6.47
C VAL A 109 2.50 17.91 -7.10
N ASN A 110 1.67 18.71 -7.76
CA ASN A 110 2.11 19.97 -8.40
C ASN A 110 2.64 20.98 -7.36
N PHE A 111 1.99 21.09 -6.21
CA PHE A 111 2.41 21.95 -5.11
C PHE A 111 3.79 21.56 -4.59
N VAL A 112 4.01 20.28 -4.30
CA VAL A 112 5.30 19.77 -3.83
C VAL A 112 6.38 19.96 -4.89
N SER A 113 6.10 19.68 -6.15
CA SER A 113 7.02 19.88 -7.25
C SER A 113 7.43 21.34 -7.40
N ASN A 114 6.47 22.27 -7.39
CA ASN A 114 6.72 23.70 -7.52
C ASN A 114 7.54 24.24 -6.34
N ILE A 115 7.16 23.90 -5.10
CA ILE A 115 7.94 24.33 -3.91
C ILE A 115 9.37 23.79 -3.98
N SER A 116 9.54 22.54 -4.43
CA SER A 116 10.85 21.94 -4.52
C SER A 116 11.76 22.65 -5.53
N HIS A 117 11.20 23.07 -6.67
CA HIS A 117 11.93 23.89 -7.64
C HIS A 117 12.29 25.27 -7.06
N GLU A 118 11.33 25.92 -6.38
CA GLU A 118 11.55 27.22 -5.73
C GLU A 118 12.57 27.17 -4.59
N LEU A 119 12.68 26.03 -3.89
CA LEU A 119 13.69 25.81 -2.85
C LEU A 119 15.07 25.42 -3.41
N ARG A 120 15.12 24.66 -4.51
CA ARG A 120 16.38 24.23 -5.12
C ARG A 120 17.21 25.41 -5.63
N THR A 121 16.58 26.41 -6.24
CA THR A 121 17.25 27.59 -6.79
C THR A 121 18.05 28.35 -5.74
N PRO A 122 17.50 28.83 -4.60
CA PRO A 122 18.29 29.52 -3.59
C PRO A 122 19.35 28.62 -2.95
N LEU A 123 19.07 27.30 -2.78
CA LEU A 123 20.06 26.36 -2.26
C LEU A 123 21.27 26.23 -3.18
N THR A 124 21.06 26.16 -4.50
CA THR A 124 22.14 26.11 -5.49
C THR A 124 23.00 27.39 -5.41
N HIS A 125 22.39 28.56 -5.23
CA HIS A 125 23.13 29.80 -5.03
C HIS A 125 23.94 29.78 -3.73
N ILE A 126 23.34 29.36 -2.60
CA ILE A 126 24.06 29.23 -1.32
C ILE A 126 25.26 28.29 -1.47
N LEU A 127 25.04 27.11 -2.10
CA LEU A 127 26.10 26.14 -2.31
C LEU A 127 27.18 26.69 -3.21
N GLY A 128 26.82 27.39 -4.31
CA GLY A 128 27.79 28.04 -5.21
C GLY A 128 28.68 29.07 -4.51
N TYR A 129 28.11 29.96 -3.67
CA TYR A 129 28.90 30.90 -2.91
C TYR A 129 29.78 30.21 -1.87
N VAL A 130 29.29 29.19 -1.20
CA VAL A 130 30.08 28.42 -0.22
C VAL A 130 31.27 27.72 -0.91
N GLU A 131 31.04 27.10 -2.09
CA GLU A 131 32.13 26.47 -2.86
C GLU A 131 33.14 27.49 -3.37
N LEU A 132 32.69 28.67 -3.85
CA LEU A 132 33.59 29.78 -4.23
C LEU A 132 34.45 30.25 -3.08
N MET A 133 33.89 30.39 -1.87
CA MET A 133 34.64 30.80 -0.67
C MET A 133 35.59 29.70 -0.17
N LEU A 134 35.32 28.44 -0.42
CA LEU A 134 36.17 27.31 -0.03
C LEU A 134 37.28 27.04 -1.05
N ALA A 135 37.14 27.56 -2.29
CA ALA A 135 38.17 27.43 -3.32
C ALA A 135 39.47 28.15 -2.90
N GLU A 136 40.60 27.57 -3.25
CA GLU A 136 41.93 28.06 -2.82
C GLU A 136 42.33 29.43 -3.41
N ASN A 137 41.57 29.97 -4.38
CA ASN A 137 41.81 31.25 -5.04
C ASN A 137 41.27 32.48 -4.27
N SER A 138 40.64 32.26 -3.10
CA SER A 138 40.13 33.30 -2.23
C SER A 138 41.14 33.65 -1.13
N GLU A 139 41.02 34.85 -0.51
CA GLU A 139 41.84 35.20 0.65
C GLU A 139 41.87 34.07 1.69
N PRO A 140 43.00 33.87 2.40
CA PRO A 140 43.15 32.74 3.32
C PRO A 140 42.11 32.84 4.45
N LEU A 141 41.17 31.87 4.45
CA LEU A 141 40.13 31.75 5.48
C LEU A 141 40.76 31.32 6.81
N SER A 142 40.32 31.94 7.89
CA SER A 142 40.64 31.44 9.23
C SER A 142 40.07 30.04 9.44
N ALA A 143 40.64 29.26 10.36
CA ALA A 143 40.15 27.93 10.68
C ALA A 143 38.65 27.90 11.05
N ASN A 144 38.20 28.92 11.79
CA ASN A 144 36.79 29.05 12.18
C ASN A 144 35.87 29.36 11.00
N GLN A 145 36.30 30.23 10.08
CA GLN A 145 35.54 30.55 8.88
C GLN A 145 35.43 29.32 7.97
N ARG A 146 36.53 28.61 7.74
CA ARG A 146 36.51 27.37 6.98
C ARG A 146 35.59 26.32 7.59
N GLN A 147 35.62 26.14 8.91
CA GLN A 147 34.74 25.22 9.61
C GLN A 147 33.27 25.64 9.50
N SER A 148 32.95 26.91 9.58
CA SER A 148 31.59 27.43 9.40
C SER A 148 31.08 27.15 7.98
N LEU A 149 31.88 27.42 6.94
CA LEU A 149 31.51 27.17 5.56
C LEU A 149 31.29 25.66 5.29
N LEU A 150 32.13 24.79 5.84
CA LEU A 150 31.97 23.35 5.76
C LEU A 150 30.64 22.90 6.42
N THR A 151 30.27 23.52 7.53
CA THR A 151 29.02 23.27 8.24
C THR A 151 27.81 23.70 7.39
N ILE A 152 27.87 24.91 6.80
CA ILE A 152 26.81 25.42 5.90
C ILE A 152 26.68 24.51 4.69
N ARG A 153 27.78 24.13 4.03
CA ARG A 153 27.79 23.19 2.91
C ARG A 153 27.09 21.86 3.26
N LYS A 154 27.43 21.29 4.43
CA LYS A 154 26.82 20.05 4.91
C LYS A 154 25.31 20.21 5.13
N ALA A 155 24.88 21.33 5.70
CA ALA A 155 23.47 21.61 5.95
C ALA A 155 22.69 21.80 4.63
N THR A 156 23.25 22.54 3.67
CA THR A 156 22.66 22.78 2.35
C THR A 156 22.49 21.50 1.56
N ASN A 157 23.53 20.67 1.49
CA ASN A 157 23.48 19.35 0.83
C ASN A 157 22.48 18.40 1.50
N ARG A 158 22.27 18.54 2.81
CA ARG A 158 21.23 17.79 3.53
C ARG A 158 19.83 18.25 3.12
N LEU A 159 19.62 19.56 3.04
CA LEU A 159 18.33 20.14 2.65
C LEU A 159 17.98 19.79 1.20
N GLU A 160 18.94 19.83 0.29
CA GLU A 160 18.76 19.40 -1.10
C GLU A 160 18.25 17.94 -1.17
N ARG A 161 18.91 17.03 -0.45
CA ARG A 161 18.43 15.63 -0.38
C ARG A 161 17.02 15.50 0.20
N LEU A 162 16.66 16.29 1.20
CA LEU A 162 15.30 16.30 1.76
C LEU A 162 14.26 16.71 0.73
N ILE A 163 14.58 17.69 -0.10
CA ILE A 163 13.71 18.17 -1.17
C ILE A 163 13.54 17.08 -2.23
N ASP A 164 14.63 16.43 -2.64
CA ASP A 164 14.59 15.34 -3.62
C ASP A 164 13.78 14.14 -3.10
N ASP A 165 13.95 13.75 -1.84
CA ASP A 165 13.16 12.71 -1.18
C ASP A 165 11.66 13.09 -1.14
N LEU A 166 11.35 14.37 -0.87
CA LEU A 166 9.97 14.85 -0.83
C LEU A 166 9.28 14.84 -2.20
N ILE A 167 10.02 15.24 -3.27
CA ILE A 167 9.52 15.17 -4.65
C ILE A 167 9.21 13.71 -5.01
N LEU A 168 10.18 12.83 -4.77
CA LEU A 168 10.03 11.41 -5.10
C LEU A 168 8.87 10.79 -4.31
N PHE A 169 8.70 11.17 -3.05
CA PHE A 169 7.57 10.76 -2.23
C PHE A 169 6.23 11.22 -2.82
N SER A 170 6.10 12.51 -3.11
CA SER A 170 4.86 13.09 -3.63
C SER A 170 4.43 12.46 -4.96
N THR A 171 5.39 12.20 -5.87
CA THR A 171 5.11 11.53 -7.15
C THR A 171 4.78 10.04 -6.99
N SER A 172 5.20 9.41 -5.91
CA SER A 172 4.96 7.98 -5.65
C SER A 172 3.62 7.68 -4.96
N GLU A 173 2.99 8.66 -4.31
CA GLU A 173 1.68 8.46 -3.63
C GLU A 173 0.52 8.27 -4.62
N THR A 174 0.58 8.87 -5.79
CA THR A 174 -0.49 8.86 -6.79
C THR A 174 -0.54 7.59 -7.67
N ASN A 175 0.09 6.47 -7.28
CA ASN A 175 0.29 5.28 -8.13
C ASN A 175 1.01 5.58 -9.47
N ASN A 176 1.59 6.77 -9.62
CA ASN A 176 2.18 7.26 -10.87
C ASN A 176 3.72 7.24 -10.83
N LEU A 177 4.34 6.36 -10.02
CA LEU A 177 5.77 6.17 -10.13
C LEU A 177 6.08 5.48 -11.47
N VAL A 178 6.24 6.31 -12.51
CA VAL A 178 6.57 5.79 -13.85
C VAL A 178 7.93 5.13 -13.79
N ILE A 179 7.97 3.83 -14.05
CA ILE A 179 9.21 3.05 -14.20
C ILE A 179 9.62 3.10 -15.66
N VAL A 180 10.80 3.64 -15.92
CA VAL A 180 11.39 3.66 -17.26
C VAL A 180 12.38 2.50 -17.34
N LYS A 181 11.89 1.35 -17.81
CA LYS A 181 12.73 0.16 -17.97
C LYS A 181 13.73 0.36 -19.11
N GLU A 182 15.00 0.12 -18.83
CA GLU A 182 16.10 0.10 -19.80
C GLU A 182 17.02 -1.10 -19.53
N SER A 183 17.64 -1.61 -20.58
CA SER A 183 18.60 -2.72 -20.44
C SER A 183 19.94 -2.18 -19.98
N PHE A 184 20.44 -2.63 -18.84
CA PHE A 184 21.73 -2.21 -18.28
C PHE A 184 22.47 -3.37 -17.63
N ASN A 185 23.78 -3.18 -17.37
CA ASN A 185 24.60 -4.16 -16.70
C ASN A 185 24.58 -3.93 -15.17
N PRO A 186 24.04 -4.87 -14.35
CA PRO A 186 24.01 -4.74 -12.89
C PRO A 186 25.40 -4.63 -12.24
N GLU A 187 26.43 -5.20 -12.85
CA GLU A 187 27.82 -5.07 -12.38
C GLU A 187 28.33 -3.63 -12.48
N GLN A 188 27.96 -2.90 -13.55
CA GLN A 188 28.30 -1.49 -13.70
C GLN A 188 27.59 -0.64 -12.64
N LEU A 189 26.33 -0.93 -12.35
CA LEU A 189 25.61 -0.29 -11.24
C LEU A 189 26.33 -0.54 -9.91
N ALA A 190 26.67 -1.80 -9.59
CA ALA A 190 27.39 -2.13 -8.36
C ALA A 190 28.73 -1.39 -8.26
N SER A 191 29.46 -1.27 -9.36
CA SER A 191 30.74 -0.57 -9.39
C SER A 191 30.58 0.94 -9.18
N ALA A 192 29.63 1.56 -9.85
CA ALA A 192 29.38 2.99 -9.71
C ALA A 192 28.95 3.38 -8.29
N VAL A 193 28.06 2.59 -7.66
CA VAL A 193 27.63 2.85 -6.27
C VAL A 193 28.76 2.56 -5.27
N PHE A 194 29.59 1.55 -5.52
CA PHE A 194 30.75 1.24 -4.71
C PHE A 194 31.77 2.39 -4.70
N GLU A 195 32.17 2.86 -5.89
CA GLU A 195 33.13 3.97 -6.04
C GLU A 195 32.62 5.26 -5.39
N ARG A 196 31.37 5.59 -5.64
CA ARG A 196 30.71 6.79 -5.06
C ARG A 196 30.76 6.83 -3.54
N ASN A 197 30.68 5.67 -2.87
CA ASN A 197 30.59 5.58 -1.43
C ASN A 197 31.92 5.28 -0.70
N LEU A 198 32.99 5.00 -1.44
CA LEU A 198 34.31 4.67 -0.88
C LEU A 198 34.84 5.76 0.08
N GLU A 199 34.81 7.01 -0.33
CA GLU A 199 35.31 8.13 0.48
C GLU A 199 34.47 8.33 1.76
N ASN A 200 33.16 8.19 1.65
CA ASN A 200 32.26 8.35 2.79
C ASN A 200 32.43 7.21 3.81
N ALA A 201 32.63 5.99 3.35
CA ALA A 201 32.95 4.84 4.21
C ALA A 201 34.30 5.00 4.88
N ALA A 202 35.33 5.40 4.12
CA ALA A 202 36.69 5.64 4.64
C ALA A 202 36.73 6.73 5.74
N LYS A 203 35.96 7.82 5.59
CA LYS A 203 35.84 8.88 6.63
C LYS A 203 35.35 8.38 7.97
N LYS A 204 34.61 7.27 7.98
CA LYS A 204 34.11 6.59 9.20
C LYS A 204 34.94 5.36 9.61
N ASN A 205 36.06 5.09 8.97
CA ASN A 205 36.84 3.85 9.13
C ASN A 205 36.01 2.59 8.84
N ILE A 206 35.13 2.59 7.85
CA ILE A 206 34.32 1.46 7.45
C ILE A 206 34.91 0.83 6.19
N THR A 207 35.08 -0.49 6.21
CA THR A 207 35.54 -1.26 5.04
C THR A 207 34.35 -1.54 4.13
N LEU A 208 34.38 -1.00 2.91
CA LEU A 208 33.37 -1.30 1.89
C LEU A 208 33.86 -2.45 1.00
N ARG A 209 33.04 -3.48 0.82
CA ARG A 209 33.33 -4.61 -0.09
C ARG A 209 32.23 -4.79 -1.13
N LYS A 210 32.61 -5.31 -2.29
CA LYS A 210 31.71 -5.62 -3.39
C LYS A 210 31.86 -7.08 -3.80
N ARG A 211 30.74 -7.79 -3.98
CA ARG A 211 30.65 -9.15 -4.54
C ARG A 211 29.61 -9.17 -5.65
N VAL A 212 30.01 -9.60 -6.84
CA VAL A 212 29.10 -9.70 -7.99
C VAL A 212 29.27 -11.09 -8.60
N GLU A 213 28.17 -11.86 -8.59
CA GLU A 213 28.12 -13.25 -9.07
C GLU A 213 26.96 -13.34 -10.09
N LEU A 214 27.26 -13.07 -11.37
CA LEU A 214 26.28 -12.98 -12.45
C LEU A 214 26.68 -13.89 -13.62
N GLU A 215 25.71 -14.66 -14.13
CA GLU A 215 25.83 -15.40 -15.39
C GLU A 215 25.44 -14.49 -16.57
N HIS A 216 24.44 -13.62 -16.39
CA HIS A 216 23.95 -12.69 -17.40
C HIS A 216 24.32 -11.25 -17.03
N LYS A 217 24.71 -10.48 -18.03
CA LYS A 217 25.15 -9.08 -17.86
C LYS A 217 24.07 -8.04 -18.20
N SER A 218 22.82 -8.46 -18.36
CA SER A 218 21.73 -7.57 -18.75
C SER A 218 20.51 -7.76 -17.86
N LEU A 219 20.03 -6.64 -17.30
CA LEU A 219 18.80 -6.54 -16.53
C LEU A 219 17.94 -5.43 -17.15
N ASN A 220 16.64 -5.73 -17.36
CA ASN A 220 15.66 -4.75 -17.85
C ASN A 220 14.90 -4.14 -16.68
N ALA A 221 15.29 -2.93 -16.25
CA ALA A 221 14.68 -2.22 -15.13
C ALA A 221 15.01 -0.72 -15.17
N ASP A 222 14.48 0.08 -14.26
CA ASP A 222 14.84 1.50 -14.13
C ASP A 222 16.18 1.65 -13.41
N GLN A 223 17.27 1.73 -14.18
CA GLN A 223 18.63 1.83 -13.67
C GLN A 223 18.80 2.99 -12.69
N ARG A 224 18.20 4.16 -12.99
CA ARG A 224 18.33 5.36 -12.15
C ARG A 224 17.72 5.16 -10.78
N LYS A 225 16.49 4.60 -10.74
CA LYS A 225 15.80 4.32 -9.48
C LYS A 225 16.47 3.21 -8.67
N LEU A 226 16.93 2.13 -9.32
CA LEU A 226 17.68 1.08 -8.62
C LEU A 226 19.03 1.58 -8.10
N THR A 227 19.73 2.44 -8.84
CA THR A 227 20.94 3.10 -8.35
C THR A 227 20.65 3.96 -7.12
N TRP A 228 19.54 4.70 -7.13
CA TRP A 228 19.10 5.47 -5.96
C TRP A 228 18.80 4.57 -4.75
N VAL A 229 18.08 3.45 -4.96
CA VAL A 229 17.76 2.46 -3.91
C VAL A 229 19.03 1.92 -3.27
N VAL A 230 19.97 1.42 -4.08
CA VAL A 230 21.22 0.81 -3.55
C VAL A 230 22.07 1.85 -2.83
N ASN A 231 22.22 3.07 -3.39
CA ASN A 231 22.93 4.15 -2.70
C ASN A 231 22.31 4.48 -1.33
N HIS A 232 20.98 4.55 -1.25
CA HIS A 232 20.29 4.87 -0.01
C HIS A 232 20.45 3.77 1.05
N LEU A 233 20.45 2.49 0.65
CA LEU A 233 20.78 1.37 1.53
C LEU A 233 22.23 1.44 2.04
N ILE A 234 23.19 1.80 1.17
CA ILE A 234 24.60 1.99 1.55
C ILE A 234 24.77 3.18 2.49
N ASP A 235 24.11 4.31 2.23
CA ASP A 235 24.11 5.49 3.12
C ASP A 235 23.58 5.11 4.52
N ASN A 236 22.50 4.32 4.60
CA ASN A 236 21.99 3.80 5.86
C ASN A 236 23.00 2.86 6.54
N ALA A 237 23.61 1.93 5.80
CA ALA A 237 24.61 1.04 6.32
C ALA A 237 25.83 1.81 6.89
N ILE A 238 26.34 2.82 6.16
CA ILE A 238 27.42 3.68 6.66
C ILE A 238 26.98 4.47 7.89
N LYS A 239 25.75 4.95 7.92
CA LYS A 239 25.20 5.74 9.02
C LYS A 239 25.13 4.95 10.32
N PHE A 240 24.67 3.70 10.27
CA PHE A 240 24.39 2.86 11.43
C PHE A 240 25.50 1.85 11.78
N SER A 241 26.54 1.75 10.95
CA SER A 241 27.75 0.99 11.29
C SER A 241 28.63 1.71 12.28
N ASN A 242 29.31 0.94 13.13
CA ASN A 242 30.35 1.44 14.02
C ASN A 242 31.68 1.64 13.26
N PRO A 243 32.56 2.55 13.73
CA PRO A 243 33.92 2.63 13.20
C PRO A 243 34.64 1.29 13.25
N GLY A 244 35.37 0.92 12.20
CA GLY A 244 35.99 -0.38 12.03
C GLY A 244 35.06 -1.46 11.47
N GLY A 245 33.80 -1.11 11.19
CA GLY A 245 32.82 -1.99 10.60
C GLY A 245 33.09 -2.35 9.14
N GLU A 246 32.30 -3.31 8.64
CA GLU A 246 32.34 -3.76 7.26
C GLU A 246 30.95 -3.67 6.63
N ILE A 247 30.88 -3.22 5.37
CA ILE A 247 29.67 -3.20 4.55
C ILE A 247 29.93 -4.02 3.30
N LEU A 248 29.05 -4.98 3.01
CA LEU A 248 29.09 -5.80 1.81
C LEU A 248 27.93 -5.45 0.87
N ILE A 249 28.27 -4.99 -0.33
CA ILE A 249 27.35 -4.85 -1.45
C ILE A 249 27.42 -6.13 -2.27
N ALA A 250 26.32 -6.87 -2.40
CA ALA A 250 26.34 -8.07 -3.22
C ALA A 250 25.18 -8.07 -4.22
N ILE A 251 25.51 -8.52 -5.45
CA ILE A 251 24.53 -8.83 -6.49
C ILE A 251 24.81 -10.27 -6.92
N SER A 252 23.78 -11.11 -6.83
CA SER A 252 23.85 -12.48 -7.31
C SER A 252 22.67 -12.80 -8.19
N GLU A 253 22.88 -13.69 -9.15
CA GLU A 253 21.83 -14.13 -10.02
C GLU A 253 21.27 -15.48 -9.53
N LYS A 254 19.94 -15.60 -9.49
CA LYS A 254 19.23 -16.85 -9.21
C LYS A 254 18.18 -17.07 -10.30
N THR A 255 18.24 -18.18 -10.95
CA THR A 255 17.35 -18.74 -12.00
C THR A 255 16.68 -17.73 -12.94
N HIS A 256 15.87 -16.81 -12.43
CA HIS A 256 15.14 -15.79 -13.21
C HIS A 256 15.22 -14.37 -12.61
N CYS A 257 15.93 -14.18 -11.50
CA CYS A 257 15.97 -12.90 -10.80
C CYS A 257 17.41 -12.51 -10.40
N PHE A 258 17.67 -11.22 -10.36
CA PHE A 258 18.87 -10.64 -9.77
C PHE A 258 18.57 -10.24 -8.33
N LEU A 259 19.32 -10.81 -7.38
CA LEU A 259 19.23 -10.49 -5.96
C LEU A 259 20.26 -9.43 -5.61
N PHE A 260 19.79 -8.27 -5.18
CA PHE A 260 20.59 -7.17 -4.66
C PHE A 260 20.57 -7.20 -3.14
N SER A 261 21.71 -7.04 -2.50
CA SER A 261 21.78 -6.95 -1.05
C SER A 261 22.87 -6.00 -0.57
N VAL A 262 22.58 -5.29 0.53
CA VAL A 262 23.52 -4.48 1.29
C VAL A 262 23.50 -5.01 2.72
N GLN A 263 24.64 -5.46 3.20
CA GLN A 263 24.79 -6.00 4.55
C GLN A 263 25.80 -5.16 5.32
N ASP A 264 25.47 -4.81 6.56
CA ASP A 264 26.35 -4.14 7.53
C ASP A 264 26.51 -4.98 8.79
N ASN A 265 27.52 -4.66 9.58
CA ASN A 265 27.73 -5.20 10.93
C ASN A 265 27.56 -4.10 12.01
N GLY A 266 26.57 -3.25 11.81
CA GLY A 266 26.23 -2.13 12.69
C GLY A 266 25.39 -2.51 13.91
N ILE A 267 24.61 -1.55 14.38
CA ILE A 267 23.78 -1.68 15.59
C ILE A 267 22.66 -2.72 15.49
N GLY A 268 22.25 -3.06 14.27
CA GLY A 268 21.08 -3.94 14.03
C GLY A 268 19.74 -3.30 14.38
N ILE A 269 18.66 -4.06 14.14
CA ILE A 269 17.27 -3.61 14.29
C ILE A 269 16.52 -4.68 15.11
N ASP A 270 15.78 -4.23 16.11
CA ASP A 270 14.91 -5.09 16.91
C ASP A 270 13.83 -5.73 16.01
N PRO A 271 13.56 -7.05 16.11
CA PRO A 271 12.54 -7.73 15.33
C PRO A 271 11.16 -7.06 15.38
N SER A 272 10.77 -6.53 16.53
CA SER A 272 9.48 -5.83 16.70
C SER A 272 9.35 -4.53 15.89
N LYS A 273 10.47 -3.98 15.42
CA LYS A 273 10.54 -2.70 14.70
C LYS A 273 10.83 -2.86 13.21
N GLN A 274 11.07 -4.08 12.73
CA GLN A 274 11.48 -4.32 11.33
C GLN A 274 10.39 -4.01 10.31
N GLU A 275 9.14 -4.05 10.69
CA GLU A 275 8.03 -3.61 9.83
C GLU A 275 7.89 -2.09 9.84
N GLU A 276 8.01 -1.47 11.01
CA GLU A 276 7.81 -0.03 11.22
C GLU A 276 8.90 0.84 10.56
N ILE A 277 10.12 0.32 10.33
CA ILE A 277 11.19 1.09 9.68
C ILE A 277 10.87 1.51 8.24
N PHE A 278 9.88 0.87 7.61
CA PHE A 278 9.40 1.24 6.28
C PHE A 278 8.22 2.23 6.31
N ASP A 279 7.75 2.61 7.50
CA ASP A 279 6.70 3.60 7.66
C ASP A 279 7.25 5.02 7.47
N LEU A 280 6.37 5.91 7.01
CA LEU A 280 6.72 7.30 6.73
C LEU A 280 7.08 8.05 8.01
N PHE A 281 8.18 8.82 7.95
CA PHE A 281 8.68 9.64 9.06
C PHE A 281 9.05 8.84 10.31
N HIS A 282 9.05 7.50 10.22
CA HIS A 282 9.45 6.65 11.33
C HIS A 282 10.97 6.70 11.53
N GLN A 283 11.39 6.89 12.77
CA GLN A 283 12.79 6.87 13.20
C GLN A 283 12.86 6.05 14.49
N LEU A 284 13.82 5.14 14.56
CA LEU A 284 14.03 4.36 15.78
C LEU A 284 14.45 5.30 16.92
N ASP A 285 13.65 5.36 17.98
CA ASP A 285 13.91 6.17 19.17
C ASP A 285 15.16 5.66 19.91
N GLY A 286 16.19 6.45 19.91
CA GLY A 286 17.43 6.21 20.66
C GLY A 286 18.27 7.47 20.76
N SER A 287 18.91 7.72 21.90
CA SER A 287 19.78 8.88 22.10
C SER A 287 20.98 8.93 21.11
N SER A 288 21.41 7.75 20.63
CA SER A 288 22.45 7.58 19.60
C SER A 288 21.94 7.82 18.18
N THR A 289 20.66 7.61 17.89
CA THR A 289 20.06 7.80 16.56
C THR A 289 19.66 9.23 16.27
N ARG A 290 19.27 10.02 17.29
CA ARG A 290 18.97 11.47 17.16
C ARG A 290 20.17 12.29 16.68
N ALA A 291 21.39 11.94 17.10
CA ALA A 291 22.61 12.63 16.69
C ALA A 291 22.97 12.42 15.21
N GLN A 292 22.43 11.35 14.56
CA GLN A 292 22.77 10.99 13.19
C GLN A 292 21.76 11.44 12.13
N GLY A 293 20.66 12.05 12.51
CA GLY A 293 19.64 12.73 11.67
C GLY A 293 19.23 11.95 10.40
N GLY A 294 17.94 11.82 10.17
CA GLY A 294 17.37 11.26 8.95
C GLY A 294 16.02 11.93 8.67
N THR A 295 15.40 11.69 7.52
CA THR A 295 14.06 12.17 7.19
C THR A 295 12.97 11.20 7.61
N GLY A 296 13.32 9.91 7.75
CA GLY A 296 12.36 8.82 7.87
C GLY A 296 11.62 8.50 6.56
N LEU A 297 12.06 9.10 5.44
CA LEU A 297 11.42 8.89 4.12
C LEU A 297 12.12 7.82 3.28
N GLY A 298 13.43 7.61 3.49
CA GLY A 298 14.25 6.81 2.58
C GLY A 298 13.80 5.36 2.43
N LEU A 299 13.58 4.63 3.54
CA LEU A 299 13.15 3.23 3.48
C LEU A 299 11.72 3.10 2.94
N ALA A 300 10.84 4.03 3.27
CA ALA A 300 9.48 4.09 2.71
C ALA A 300 9.51 4.29 1.19
N LEU A 301 10.39 5.16 0.68
CA LEU A 301 10.58 5.38 -0.75
C LEU A 301 11.18 4.16 -1.45
N ILE A 302 12.17 3.50 -0.83
CA ILE A 302 12.72 2.23 -1.33
C ILE A 302 11.60 1.21 -1.53
N LYS A 303 10.75 1.01 -0.52
CA LYS A 303 9.61 0.10 -0.58
C LYS A 303 8.69 0.43 -1.78
N ARG A 304 8.37 1.70 -1.99
CA ARG A 304 7.52 2.14 -3.10
C ARG A 304 8.17 1.95 -4.47
N ILE A 305 9.46 2.29 -4.61
CA ILE A 305 10.21 2.07 -5.86
C ILE A 305 10.23 0.58 -6.21
N LEU A 306 10.45 -0.29 -5.24
CA LEU A 306 10.51 -1.72 -5.46
C LEU A 306 9.14 -2.31 -5.77
N ILE A 307 8.07 -1.87 -5.10
CA ILE A 307 6.69 -2.26 -5.46
C ILE A 307 6.39 -1.88 -6.93
N ALA A 308 6.81 -0.68 -7.37
CA ALA A 308 6.64 -0.27 -8.77
C ALA A 308 7.48 -1.11 -9.76
N HIS A 309 8.53 -1.79 -9.29
CA HIS A 309 9.29 -2.80 -10.04
C HIS A 309 8.76 -4.23 -9.82
N GLU A 310 7.57 -4.40 -9.24
CA GLU A 310 6.99 -5.72 -8.93
C GLU A 310 7.88 -6.54 -7.98
N SER A 311 8.56 -5.85 -7.04
CA SER A 311 9.50 -6.41 -6.09
C SER A 311 9.20 -5.95 -4.67
N GLU A 312 9.77 -6.65 -3.70
CA GLU A 312 9.65 -6.32 -2.27
C GLU A 312 11.03 -6.16 -1.64
N ILE A 313 11.12 -5.26 -0.64
CA ILE A 313 12.29 -5.10 0.21
C ILE A 313 12.17 -6.00 1.44
N HIS A 314 13.23 -6.70 1.75
CA HIS A 314 13.33 -7.55 2.92
C HIS A 314 14.48 -7.10 3.81
N VAL A 315 14.38 -7.39 5.11
CA VAL A 315 15.40 -7.11 6.11
C VAL A 315 15.62 -8.32 7.01
N ASP A 316 16.88 -8.71 7.14
CA ASP A 316 17.35 -9.69 8.10
C ASP A 316 18.26 -8.95 9.08
N SER A 317 17.86 -8.79 10.34
CA SER A 317 18.60 -7.99 11.31
C SER A 317 18.45 -8.52 12.74
N GLN A 318 19.50 -8.35 13.54
CA GLN A 318 19.48 -8.61 14.97
C GLN A 318 20.25 -7.51 15.70
N PRO A 319 19.77 -7.02 16.87
CA PRO A 319 20.49 -6.05 17.66
C PRO A 319 21.93 -6.47 17.92
N GLY A 320 22.89 -5.58 17.64
CA GLY A 320 24.32 -5.80 17.82
C GLY A 320 25.00 -6.70 16.78
N ARG A 321 24.27 -7.24 15.80
CA ARG A 321 24.83 -8.09 14.73
C ARG A 321 24.77 -7.48 13.35
N GLY A 322 24.21 -6.26 13.23
CA GLY A 322 24.02 -5.56 11.97
C GLY A 322 22.74 -5.93 11.25
N SER A 323 22.62 -5.48 10.00
CA SER A 323 21.43 -5.64 9.16
C SER A 323 21.82 -6.04 7.75
N ARG A 324 20.97 -6.84 7.12
CA ARG A 324 21.02 -7.15 5.70
C ARG A 324 19.69 -6.74 5.07
N PHE A 325 19.73 -5.75 4.19
CA PHE A 325 18.62 -5.39 3.32
C PHE A 325 18.80 -6.04 1.97
N TRP A 326 17.73 -6.62 1.42
CA TRP A 326 17.79 -7.28 0.12
C TRP A 326 16.47 -7.23 -0.63
N PHE A 327 16.56 -7.28 -1.96
CA PHE A 327 15.43 -7.34 -2.88
C PHE A 327 15.80 -8.07 -4.15
N SER A 328 14.81 -8.51 -4.93
CA SER A 328 15.03 -9.23 -6.19
C SER A 328 14.33 -8.59 -7.35
N ILE A 329 15.03 -8.37 -8.47
CA ILE A 329 14.43 -7.92 -9.73
C ILE A 329 14.45 -9.09 -10.70
N CYS A 330 13.27 -9.52 -11.14
CA CYS A 330 13.15 -10.67 -12.01
C CYS A 330 13.29 -10.26 -13.49
N LYS A 331 13.83 -11.17 -14.29
CA LYS A 331 13.89 -11.04 -15.75
C LYS A 331 12.47 -11.21 -16.29
N GLU A 332 12.08 -10.35 -17.18
CA GLU A 332 10.90 -10.56 -18.02
C GLU A 332 11.15 -11.60 -19.07
#